data_08ae181a978fb407495192a6f986be4d
#
_entry.id   08ae181a978fb407495192a6f986be4d
#
_cell.length_a   1.000
_cell.length_b   1.000
_cell.length_c   1.000
_cell.angle_alpha   90.00
_cell.angle_beta   90.00
_cell.angle_gamma   90.00
#
_symmetry.space_group_name_H-M   'P 1'
#
loop_
_entity.id
_entity.type
_entity.pdbx_description
1 polymer ?
#
loop_
_entity_poly.entity_id
_entity_poly.type
_entity_poly.pdbx_seq_one_letter_code
_entity_poly.pdbx_strand_id
1 'polypeptide(L)'
;MALWAATLFFAGTIVWSGWQPQARAPRKRPVRAANAPPNILMIGSDTLRADRLGALGYHRALTPNIDALAANGALFANCYVPCARTAPSLISMLTGTWPHTHGIRDNFVPDEDTRLKVDALPTLLKQVGYRTAALSDWCGSDMGKFSFGFDHTDLPEDQWNLKYLIRQGPKD
;
A
#
# COMPACT_ATOMS: atom_id res chain seq x y z
N MET A 1 44.77 11.78 -19.64
CA MET A 1 43.84 10.65 -19.50
C MET A 1 43.82 10.00 -18.11
N ALA A 2 44.80 10.17 -17.24
CA ALA A 2 44.84 9.53 -15.91
C ALA A 2 43.98 10.22 -14.81
N LEU A 3 43.64 11.49 -14.97
CA LEU A 3 42.89 12.26 -13.97
C LEU A 3 41.40 11.92 -13.91
N TRP A 4 40.81 11.48 -15.00
CA TRP A 4 39.38 11.12 -15.05
C TRP A 4 39.08 9.76 -14.42
N ALA A 5 40.01 8.81 -14.45
CA ALA A 5 39.85 7.52 -13.83
C ALA A 5 39.86 7.61 -12.28
N ALA A 6 40.66 8.51 -11.72
CA ALA A 6 40.73 8.76 -10.28
C ALA A 6 39.45 9.39 -9.72
N THR A 7 38.81 10.29 -10.48
CA THR A 7 37.58 10.97 -10.04
C THR A 7 36.38 10.04 -10.02
N LEU A 8 36.26 9.12 -10.97
CA LEU A 8 35.19 8.14 -11.01
C LEU A 8 35.37 7.07 -9.92
N PHE A 9 36.57 6.68 -9.56
CA PHE A 9 36.85 5.74 -8.48
C PHE A 9 36.51 6.34 -7.10
N PHE A 10 36.78 7.62 -6.89
CA PHE A 10 36.45 8.32 -5.65
C PHE A 10 34.94 8.53 -5.48
N ALA A 11 34.22 8.85 -6.55
CA ALA A 11 32.77 8.98 -6.52
C ALA A 11 32.08 7.63 -6.24
N GLY A 12 32.58 6.55 -6.83
CA GLY A 12 32.04 5.18 -6.60
C GLY A 12 32.25 4.68 -5.17
N THR A 13 33.39 4.99 -4.54
CA THR A 13 33.69 4.59 -3.16
C THR A 13 32.89 5.41 -2.13
N ILE A 14 32.62 6.68 -2.38
CA ILE A 14 31.81 7.52 -1.49
C ILE A 14 30.33 7.07 -1.51
N VAL A 15 29.79 6.68 -2.66
CA VAL A 15 28.41 6.19 -2.77
C VAL A 15 28.26 4.80 -2.13
N TRP A 16 29.29 3.95 -2.19
CA TRP A 16 29.21 2.60 -1.64
C TRP A 16 29.47 2.53 -0.13
N SER A 17 30.24 3.46 0.44
CA SER A 17 30.52 3.49 1.89
C SER A 17 29.39 4.06 2.76
N GLY A 18 28.38 4.70 2.15
CA GLY A 18 27.29 5.37 2.89
C GLY A 18 26.08 4.49 3.24
N TRP A 19 25.89 3.34 2.60
CA TRP A 19 24.73 2.51 2.83
C TRP A 19 25.10 1.21 3.58
N GLN A 20 25.25 1.33 4.89
CA GLN A 20 25.26 0.16 5.77
C GLN A 20 23.85 0.00 6.36
N PRO A 21 23.16 -1.11 6.11
CA PRO A 21 21.93 -1.40 6.80
C PRO A 21 22.24 -1.51 8.30
N GLN A 22 21.84 -0.50 9.06
CA GLN A 22 21.95 -0.57 10.51
C GLN A 22 21.11 -1.75 10.99
N ALA A 23 21.78 -2.81 11.45
CA ALA A 23 21.12 -3.92 12.12
C ALA A 23 20.37 -3.34 13.34
N ARG A 24 19.06 -3.17 13.22
CA ARG A 24 18.23 -2.77 14.34
C ARG A 24 18.38 -3.86 15.40
N ALA A 25 18.77 -3.45 16.62
CA ALA A 25 18.76 -4.34 17.77
C ALA A 25 17.39 -5.06 17.85
N PRO A 26 17.39 -6.37 18.15
CA PRO A 26 16.14 -7.13 18.23
C PRO A 26 15.23 -6.48 19.27
N ARG A 27 14.11 -5.90 18.83
CA ARG A 27 13.09 -5.39 19.74
C ARG A 27 12.53 -6.57 20.52
N LYS A 28 12.60 -6.52 21.86
CA LYS A 28 11.86 -7.46 22.69
C LYS A 28 10.40 -7.44 22.25
N ARG A 29 9.90 -8.56 21.75
CA ARG A 29 8.48 -8.67 21.40
C ARG A 29 7.68 -8.55 22.70
N PRO A 30 6.71 -7.63 22.79
CA PRO A 30 5.84 -7.59 23.95
C PRO A 30 5.13 -8.95 24.07
N VAL A 31 5.12 -9.49 25.29
CA VAL A 31 4.38 -10.74 25.58
C VAL A 31 2.90 -10.40 25.42
N ARG A 32 2.25 -11.07 24.48
CA ARG A 32 0.83 -10.89 24.21
C ARG A 32 0.03 -11.54 25.35
N ALA A 33 -0.99 -10.84 25.87
CA ALA A 33 -1.92 -11.44 26.83
C ALA A 33 -2.63 -12.65 26.18
N ALA A 34 -2.85 -13.71 26.95
CA ALA A 34 -3.41 -14.97 26.46
C ALA A 34 -4.77 -14.80 25.75
N ASN A 35 -5.56 -13.82 26.17
CA ASN A 35 -6.91 -13.53 25.64
C ASN A 35 -6.93 -12.30 24.72
N ALA A 36 -5.79 -11.77 24.28
CA ALA A 36 -5.80 -10.63 23.38
C ALA A 36 -6.28 -11.05 21.97
N PRO A 37 -7.11 -10.24 21.31
CA PRO A 37 -7.56 -10.53 19.95
C PRO A 37 -6.38 -10.56 18.96
N PRO A 38 -6.43 -11.35 17.87
CA PRO A 38 -5.32 -11.51 16.92
C PRO A 38 -4.94 -10.18 16.28
N ASN A 39 -3.64 -9.97 16.04
CA ASN A 39 -3.21 -8.89 15.17
C ASN A 39 -3.67 -9.17 13.74
N ILE A 40 -4.12 -8.14 13.06
CA ILE A 40 -4.54 -8.20 11.66
C ILE A 40 -3.51 -7.44 10.85
N LEU A 41 -2.92 -8.09 9.84
CA LEU A 41 -2.04 -7.47 8.86
C LEU A 41 -2.67 -7.64 7.48
N MET A 42 -3.04 -6.53 6.85
CA MET A 42 -3.48 -6.49 5.47
C MET A 42 -2.32 -6.02 4.59
N ILE A 43 -1.96 -6.78 3.57
CA ILE A 43 -0.92 -6.43 2.60
C ILE A 43 -1.60 -6.31 1.23
N GLY A 44 -1.60 -5.12 0.67
CA GLY A 44 -2.11 -4.85 -0.67
C GLY A 44 -0.97 -4.65 -1.67
N SER A 45 -1.15 -5.11 -2.89
CA SER A 45 -0.28 -4.80 -4.03
C SER A 45 -1.16 -4.28 -5.16
N ASP A 46 -1.04 -2.99 -5.46
CA ASP A 46 -1.74 -2.39 -6.58
C ASP A 46 -1.25 -2.99 -7.91
N THR A 47 -2.16 -3.15 -8.85
CA THR A 47 -1.90 -3.66 -10.21
C THR A 47 -1.31 -5.08 -10.30
N LEU A 48 -1.22 -5.83 -9.20
CA LEU A 48 -0.82 -7.23 -9.23
C LEU A 48 -1.92 -8.07 -9.89
N ARG A 49 -1.61 -8.65 -11.04
CA ARG A 49 -2.54 -9.48 -11.82
C ARG A 49 -2.57 -10.90 -11.27
N ALA A 50 -3.77 -11.47 -11.15
CA ALA A 50 -3.99 -12.83 -10.69
C ALA A 50 -3.28 -13.88 -11.57
N ASP A 51 -3.26 -13.67 -12.90
CA ASP A 51 -2.60 -14.56 -13.85
C ASP A 51 -1.06 -14.50 -13.80
N ARG A 52 -0.47 -13.72 -12.89
CA ARG A 52 0.97 -13.64 -12.61
C ARG A 52 1.37 -14.29 -11.29
N LEU A 53 0.43 -14.88 -10.59
CA LEU A 53 0.68 -15.60 -9.33
C LEU A 53 0.96 -17.08 -9.60
N GLY A 54 2.04 -17.62 -9.01
CA GLY A 54 2.38 -19.05 -9.10
C GLY A 54 1.27 -19.92 -8.52
N ALA A 55 0.68 -19.54 -7.39
CA ALA A 55 -0.46 -20.21 -6.76
C ALA A 55 -1.72 -20.31 -7.66
N LEU A 56 -1.82 -19.48 -8.70
CA LEU A 56 -2.90 -19.50 -9.70
C LEU A 56 -2.44 -20.06 -11.06
N GLY A 57 -1.27 -20.72 -11.12
CA GLY A 57 -0.81 -21.43 -12.29
C GLY A 57 0.18 -20.66 -13.19
N TYR A 58 0.71 -19.52 -12.76
CA TYR A 58 1.73 -18.84 -13.54
C TYR A 58 3.03 -19.65 -13.58
N HIS A 59 3.58 -19.87 -14.78
CA HIS A 59 4.70 -20.79 -15.02
C HIS A 59 6.07 -20.28 -14.52
N ARG A 60 6.21 -18.98 -14.22
CA ARG A 60 7.46 -18.42 -13.68
C ARG A 60 7.34 -18.26 -12.17
N ALA A 61 8.40 -18.60 -11.43
CA ALA A 61 8.45 -18.43 -9.97
C ALA A 61 8.68 -16.96 -9.58
N LEU A 62 7.71 -16.09 -9.84
CA LEU A 62 7.78 -14.65 -9.54
C LEU A 62 7.29 -14.32 -8.14
N THR A 63 6.43 -15.15 -7.56
CA THR A 63 5.71 -14.87 -6.31
C THR A 63 5.90 -15.95 -5.24
N PRO A 64 7.14 -16.44 -4.98
CA PRO A 64 7.36 -17.61 -4.12
C PRO A 64 6.85 -17.42 -2.69
N ASN A 65 6.92 -16.19 -2.15
CA ASN A 65 6.45 -15.90 -0.80
C ASN A 65 4.92 -15.84 -0.73
N ILE A 66 4.25 -15.29 -1.76
CA ILE A 66 2.80 -15.27 -1.87
C ILE A 66 2.27 -16.69 -2.08
N ASP A 67 2.94 -17.47 -2.92
CA ASP A 67 2.59 -18.87 -3.19
C ASP A 67 2.72 -19.73 -1.92
N ALA A 68 3.77 -19.53 -1.13
CA ALA A 68 3.94 -20.19 0.15
C ALA A 68 2.85 -19.77 1.17
N LEU A 69 2.46 -18.51 1.19
CA LEU A 69 1.36 -18.02 2.03
C LEU A 69 0.03 -18.67 1.60
N ALA A 70 -0.24 -18.73 0.31
CA ALA A 70 -1.42 -19.36 -0.25
C ALA A 70 -1.51 -20.86 0.07
N ALA A 71 -0.37 -21.58 0.02
CA ALA A 71 -0.28 -22.99 0.36
C ALA A 71 -0.56 -23.29 1.84
N ASN A 72 -0.32 -22.32 2.74
CA ASN A 72 -0.51 -22.46 4.19
C ASN A 72 -1.77 -21.73 4.72
N GLY A 73 -2.56 -21.13 3.83
CA GLY A 73 -3.72 -20.34 4.17
C GLY A 73 -4.93 -20.66 3.30
N ALA A 74 -5.83 -19.70 3.14
CA ALA A 74 -6.98 -19.78 2.24
C ALA A 74 -6.71 -18.95 0.98
N LEU A 75 -6.77 -19.59 -0.19
CA LEU A 75 -6.66 -18.95 -1.49
C LEU A 75 -8.04 -18.72 -2.10
N PHE A 76 -8.39 -17.47 -2.36
CA PHE A 76 -9.61 -17.08 -3.05
C PHE A 76 -9.32 -16.96 -4.55
N ALA A 77 -9.48 -18.07 -5.29
CA ALA A 77 -9.17 -18.11 -6.73
C ALA A 77 -10.10 -17.23 -7.57
N ASN A 78 -11.33 -16.98 -7.11
CA ASN A 78 -12.33 -16.16 -7.78
C ASN A 78 -12.67 -14.92 -6.93
N CYS A 79 -11.72 -13.99 -6.84
CA CYS A 79 -11.91 -12.72 -6.17
C CYS A 79 -11.95 -11.59 -7.20
N TYR A 80 -13.07 -10.89 -7.29
CA TYR A 80 -13.30 -9.86 -8.30
C TYR A 80 -13.30 -8.48 -7.67
N VAL A 81 -12.61 -7.53 -8.29
CA VAL A 81 -12.69 -6.12 -7.92
C VAL A 81 -13.99 -5.51 -8.46
N PRO A 82 -14.70 -4.72 -7.67
CA PRO A 82 -15.96 -4.11 -8.11
C PRO A 82 -15.75 -2.97 -9.11
N CYS A 83 -14.55 -2.39 -9.18
CA CYS A 83 -14.17 -1.34 -10.10
C CYS A 83 -12.65 -1.42 -10.35
N ALA A 84 -12.23 -1.37 -11.60
CA ALA A 84 -10.82 -1.39 -12.01
C ALA A 84 -10.14 -0.01 -11.86
N ARG A 85 -10.28 0.61 -10.69
CA ARG A 85 -9.68 1.88 -10.28
C ARG A 85 -9.22 1.77 -8.84
N THR A 86 -8.11 2.43 -8.48
CA THR A 86 -7.48 2.32 -7.16
C THR A 86 -8.40 2.78 -6.03
N ALA A 87 -8.87 4.02 -6.05
CA ALA A 87 -9.71 4.56 -4.99
C ALA A 87 -11.03 3.78 -4.81
N PRO A 88 -11.87 3.56 -5.83
CA PRO A 88 -13.10 2.79 -5.66
C PRO A 88 -12.87 1.36 -5.16
N SER A 89 -11.78 0.72 -5.61
CA SER A 89 -11.44 -0.64 -5.19
C SER A 89 -11.01 -0.68 -3.73
N LEU A 90 -10.12 0.21 -3.30
CA LEU A 90 -9.68 0.33 -1.90
C LEU A 90 -10.85 0.64 -0.96
N ILE A 91 -11.71 1.58 -1.36
CA ILE A 91 -12.89 1.93 -0.56
C ILE A 91 -13.84 0.74 -0.44
N SER A 92 -14.12 0.05 -1.55
CA SER A 92 -14.95 -1.15 -1.53
C SER A 92 -14.36 -2.24 -0.62
N MET A 93 -13.05 -2.46 -0.67
CA MET A 93 -12.36 -3.44 0.15
C MET A 93 -12.40 -3.08 1.64
N LEU A 94 -12.22 -1.79 1.99
CA LEU A 94 -12.18 -1.34 3.38
C LEU A 94 -13.57 -1.07 3.97
N THR A 95 -14.61 -0.93 3.16
CA THR A 95 -15.98 -0.70 3.63
C THR A 95 -16.90 -1.92 3.45
N GLY A 96 -16.49 -2.91 2.66
CA GLY A 96 -17.33 -4.04 2.28
C GLY A 96 -18.54 -3.64 1.41
N THR A 97 -18.51 -2.44 0.78
CA THR A 97 -19.63 -1.92 0.00
C THR A 97 -19.25 -1.69 -1.46
N TRP A 98 -20.25 -1.65 -2.32
CA TRP A 98 -20.06 -1.41 -3.74
C TRP A 98 -19.90 0.07 -4.08
N PRO A 99 -19.26 0.43 -5.22
CA PRO A 99 -19.10 1.82 -5.65
C PRO A 99 -20.41 2.63 -5.73
N HIS A 100 -21.53 2.01 -6.05
CA HIS A 100 -22.82 2.68 -6.06
C HIS A 100 -23.34 3.00 -4.64
N THR A 101 -22.89 2.27 -3.63
CA THR A 101 -23.28 2.49 -2.22
C THR A 101 -22.41 3.55 -1.57
N HIS A 102 -21.08 3.44 -1.69
CA HIS A 102 -20.18 4.45 -1.10
C HIS A 102 -20.03 5.70 -1.97
N GLY A 103 -20.48 5.69 -3.22
CA GLY A 103 -20.54 6.85 -4.12
C GLY A 103 -19.27 7.14 -4.92
N ILE A 104 -18.14 6.51 -4.59
CA ILE A 104 -16.85 6.78 -5.22
C ILE A 104 -16.64 5.85 -6.41
N ARG A 105 -16.46 6.43 -7.60
CA ARG A 105 -16.35 5.68 -8.87
C ARG A 105 -15.09 5.96 -9.66
N ASP A 106 -14.29 6.94 -9.24
CA ASP A 106 -13.03 7.33 -9.87
C ASP A 106 -11.97 7.67 -8.82
N ASN A 107 -10.70 7.80 -9.25
CA ASN A 107 -9.58 8.23 -8.41
C ASN A 107 -9.58 9.76 -8.19
N PHE A 108 -10.15 10.50 -9.14
CA PHE A 108 -10.19 11.97 -9.12
C PHE A 108 -11.51 12.44 -8.51
N VAL A 109 -11.58 12.40 -7.18
CA VAL A 109 -12.75 12.83 -6.43
C VAL A 109 -12.48 14.24 -5.87
N PRO A 110 -13.41 15.19 -6.02
CA PRO A 110 -13.32 16.49 -5.36
C PRO A 110 -13.19 16.36 -3.85
N ASP A 111 -12.52 17.31 -3.19
CA ASP A 111 -12.24 17.25 -1.76
C ASP A 111 -13.52 17.20 -0.91
N GLU A 112 -14.58 17.87 -1.36
CA GLU A 112 -15.90 17.84 -0.75
C GLU A 112 -16.56 16.47 -0.73
N ASP A 113 -16.20 15.59 -1.68
CA ASP A 113 -16.77 14.24 -1.83
C ASP A 113 -15.90 13.14 -1.19
N THR A 114 -14.79 13.49 -0.56
CA THR A 114 -13.86 12.51 0.05
C THR A 114 -14.34 11.94 1.37
N ARG A 115 -15.40 12.50 1.95
CA ARG A 115 -15.99 11.98 3.18
C ARG A 115 -16.83 10.75 2.89
N LEU A 116 -16.39 9.61 3.39
CA LEU A 116 -17.14 8.36 3.24
C LEU A 116 -18.47 8.41 4.00
N LYS A 117 -19.53 7.93 3.36
CA LYS A 117 -20.89 7.84 3.92
C LYS A 117 -21.13 6.55 4.72
N VAL A 118 -20.15 5.67 4.74
CA VAL A 118 -20.18 4.35 5.37
C VAL A 118 -18.94 4.17 6.23
N ASP A 119 -19.07 3.42 7.32
CA ASP A 119 -17.94 3.13 8.19
C ASP A 119 -16.95 2.20 7.47
N ALA A 120 -15.68 2.52 7.57
CA ALA A 120 -14.62 1.69 7.06
C ALA A 120 -14.09 0.73 8.14
N LEU A 121 -13.47 -0.35 7.72
CA LEU A 121 -12.91 -1.38 8.60
C LEU A 121 -12.03 -0.82 9.74
N PRO A 122 -11.14 0.16 9.51
CA PRO A 122 -10.38 0.77 10.60
C PRO A 122 -11.26 1.37 11.71
N THR A 123 -12.34 2.08 11.33
CA THR A 123 -13.29 2.65 12.29
C THR A 123 -13.97 1.56 13.11
N LEU A 124 -14.43 0.49 12.46
CA LEU A 124 -15.08 -0.64 13.14
C LEU A 124 -14.11 -1.39 14.07
N LEU A 125 -12.87 -1.60 13.64
CA LEU A 125 -11.84 -2.24 14.46
C LEU A 125 -11.50 -1.41 15.72
N LYS A 126 -11.50 -0.10 15.62
CA LYS A 126 -11.29 0.79 16.78
C LYS A 126 -12.39 0.63 17.82
N GLN A 127 -13.64 0.47 17.40
CA GLN A 127 -14.78 0.27 18.31
C GLN A 127 -14.61 -0.99 19.18
N VAL A 128 -13.87 -1.99 18.70
CA VAL A 128 -13.56 -3.21 19.44
C VAL A 128 -12.13 -3.24 20.01
N GLY A 129 -11.50 -2.07 20.14
CA GLY A 129 -10.26 -1.88 20.89
C GLY A 129 -8.97 -2.10 20.08
N TYR A 130 -9.01 -2.22 18.77
CA TYR A 130 -7.79 -2.25 17.96
C TYR A 130 -7.21 -0.84 17.77
N ARG A 131 -5.87 -0.80 17.70
CA ARG A 131 -5.15 0.35 17.15
C ARG A 131 -4.90 0.09 15.67
N THR A 132 -5.19 1.06 14.84
CA THR A 132 -5.16 0.92 13.39
C THR A 132 -4.10 1.81 12.76
N ALA A 133 -3.37 1.28 11.79
CA ALA A 133 -2.37 2.04 11.04
C ALA A 133 -2.43 1.70 9.55
N ALA A 134 -2.20 2.70 8.72
CA ALA A 134 -1.96 2.54 7.29
C ALA A 134 -0.56 3.03 6.94
N LEU A 135 0.19 2.19 6.23
CA LEU A 135 1.48 2.53 5.63
C LEU A 135 1.38 2.19 4.17
N SER A 136 1.71 3.11 3.29
CA SER A 136 1.65 2.86 1.86
C SER A 136 2.68 3.70 1.12
N ASP A 137 2.87 3.32 -0.14
CA ASP A 137 3.62 4.09 -1.11
C ASP A 137 2.67 5.01 -1.92
N TRP A 138 3.04 5.29 -3.14
CA TRP A 138 2.34 6.20 -4.04
C TRP A 138 0.84 5.90 -4.25
N CYS A 139 0.43 4.63 -4.34
CA CYS A 139 -1.00 4.29 -4.46
C CYS A 139 -1.78 4.57 -3.18
N GLY A 140 -1.08 4.76 -2.07
CA GLY A 140 -1.67 5.11 -0.79
C GLY A 140 -2.03 6.59 -0.63
N SER A 141 -1.70 7.47 -1.57
CA SER A 141 -2.19 8.86 -1.52
C SER A 141 -3.72 8.90 -1.45
N ASP A 142 -4.40 7.96 -2.10
CA ASP A 142 -5.85 7.78 -2.00
C ASP A 142 -6.29 7.41 -0.57
N MET A 143 -5.46 6.68 0.20
CA MET A 143 -5.76 6.37 1.61
C MET A 143 -5.71 7.61 2.51
N GLY A 144 -4.86 8.59 2.21
CA GLY A 144 -4.81 9.87 2.91
C GLY A 144 -5.94 10.82 2.54
N LYS A 145 -6.48 10.67 1.34
CA LYS A 145 -7.53 11.52 0.79
C LYS A 145 -8.90 11.22 1.39
N PHE A 146 -9.20 9.96 1.68
CA PHE A 146 -10.50 9.54 2.20
C PHE A 146 -10.47 9.31 3.72
N SER A 147 -11.59 9.57 4.40
CA SER A 147 -11.72 9.46 5.85
C SER A 147 -11.95 8.00 6.30
N PHE A 148 -10.94 7.14 6.16
CA PHE A 148 -11.04 5.74 6.60
C PHE A 148 -11.00 5.55 8.12
N GLY A 149 -10.51 6.54 8.87
CA GLY A 149 -10.50 6.51 10.33
C GLY A 149 -9.31 5.77 10.94
N PHE A 150 -8.18 5.63 10.27
CA PHE A 150 -6.95 5.11 10.87
C PHE A 150 -6.46 5.99 12.02
N ASP A 151 -5.86 5.37 13.06
CA ASP A 151 -5.21 6.09 14.16
C ASP A 151 -3.87 6.68 13.77
N HIS A 152 -3.19 6.01 12.85
CA HIS A 152 -1.89 6.43 12.33
C HIS A 152 -1.82 6.20 10.83
N THR A 153 -1.28 7.16 10.10
CA THR A 153 -1.01 7.03 8.67
C THR A 153 0.43 7.46 8.38
N ASP A 154 1.14 6.65 7.60
CA ASP A 154 2.46 6.97 7.04
C ASP A 154 2.35 6.78 5.52
N LEU A 155 2.04 7.88 4.85
CA LEU A 155 1.70 7.93 3.44
C LEU A 155 2.58 8.98 2.76
N PRO A 156 3.00 8.77 1.52
CA PRO A 156 3.72 9.79 0.76
C PRO A 156 2.82 11.00 0.52
N GLU A 157 3.44 12.17 0.41
CA GLU A 157 2.74 13.35 -0.06
C GLU A 157 2.11 13.09 -1.43
N ASP A 158 0.97 13.75 -1.68
CA ASP A 158 0.20 13.57 -2.92
C ASP A 158 1.07 13.91 -4.16
N GLN A 159 1.64 12.87 -4.75
CA GLN A 159 2.49 13.00 -5.93
C GLN A 159 1.69 13.26 -7.23
N TRP A 160 0.37 13.11 -7.20
CA TRP A 160 -0.48 13.40 -8.34
C TRP A 160 -0.48 14.87 -8.70
N ASN A 161 -0.49 15.75 -7.70
CA ASN A 161 -0.44 17.19 -7.91
C ASN A 161 0.85 17.60 -8.61
N LEU A 162 2.00 17.04 -8.23
CA LEU A 162 3.28 17.36 -8.86
C LEU A 162 3.37 16.83 -10.30
N LYS A 163 2.95 15.59 -10.54
CA LYS A 163 2.92 15.01 -11.90
C LYS A 163 1.90 15.70 -12.81
N TYR A 164 0.77 16.11 -12.25
CA TYR A 164 -0.25 16.87 -12.97
C TYR A 164 0.29 18.25 -13.37
N LEU A 165 0.96 18.96 -12.46
CA LEU A 165 1.59 20.24 -12.73
C LEU A 165 2.72 20.14 -13.78
N ILE A 166 3.52 19.08 -13.72
CA ILE A 166 4.60 18.84 -14.72
C ILE A 166 4.00 18.53 -16.09
N ARG A 167 2.87 17.83 -16.18
CA ARG A 167 2.17 17.54 -17.44
C ARG A 167 1.42 18.74 -17.99
N GLN A 168 1.06 19.69 -17.15
CA GLN A 168 0.42 20.95 -17.54
C GLN A 168 1.41 22.11 -17.68
N GLY A 169 2.72 21.82 -17.82
CA GLY A 169 3.70 22.83 -18.15
C GLY A 169 3.19 23.71 -19.31
N PRO A 170 3.65 24.98 -19.39
CA PRO A 170 3.07 25.94 -20.31
C PRO A 170 3.00 25.33 -21.71
N LYS A 171 1.79 25.28 -22.23
CA LYS A 171 1.56 24.98 -23.64
C LYS A 171 1.84 26.27 -24.36
N ASP A 172 3.07 26.38 -24.89
CA ASP A 172 3.41 27.40 -25.85
C ASP A 172 2.60 27.25 -27.14
#